data_eb60e8601f52e384839b9a120c53324b
#
_entry.id   eb60e8601f52e384839b9a120c53324b
#
_cell.length_a   1.000
_cell.length_b   1.000
_cell.length_c   1.000
_cell.angle_alpha   90.00
_cell.angle_beta   90.00
_cell.angle_gamma   90.00
#
_symmetry.space_group_name_H-M   'P 1'
#
loop_
_entity.id
_entity.type
_entity.pdbx_description
1 polymer ?
#
loop_
_entity_poly.entity_id
_entity_poly.type
_entity_poly.pdbx_seq_one_letter_code
_entity_poly.pdbx_strand_id
1 'polypeptide(L)'
;MTTVAIVGGGPAGLSAALFASKNGLETVLFDTDSTWMHKAHLFNYLGVGSVGGSEFLATARQQVDDFGVERRQGEEVTGIEETGDGFTLYTDGGEHDAEYVILATGANRDLAESLGCAFSDGIVEAGVTMETSVEDAYATGAMVRAEEWQAVISAGDGAAAALNVLTKEKGEHFHDFDTPATAEEVFGGLIDE
;
A
#
# COMPACT_ATOMS: atom_id res chain seq x y z
N MET A 1 15.48 -11.53 1.72
CA MET A 1 15.28 -10.06 1.70
C MET A 1 13.83 -9.85 1.40
N THR A 2 13.14 -8.97 2.12
CA THR A 2 11.73 -8.66 1.89
C THR A 2 11.57 -7.97 0.54
N THR A 3 10.62 -8.40 -0.28
CA THR A 3 10.41 -7.74 -1.57
C THR A 3 9.81 -6.35 -1.37
N VAL A 4 8.75 -6.22 -0.53
CA VAL A 4 8.06 -4.94 -0.34
C VAL A 4 7.93 -4.60 1.14
N ALA A 5 8.49 -3.45 1.54
CA ALA A 5 8.22 -2.84 2.84
C ALA A 5 7.17 -1.73 2.70
N ILE A 6 6.12 -1.79 3.52
CA ILE A 6 5.02 -0.83 3.51
C ILE A 6 4.98 -0.11 4.86
N VAL A 7 4.95 1.22 4.82
CA VAL A 7 4.97 2.05 6.04
C VAL A 7 3.64 2.77 6.20
N GLY A 8 2.84 2.31 7.17
CA GLY A 8 1.54 2.84 7.52
C GLY A 8 0.38 1.86 7.29
N GLY A 9 -0.36 1.53 8.34
CA GLY A 9 -1.47 0.56 8.36
C GLY A 9 -2.86 1.18 8.17
N GLY A 10 -2.95 2.27 7.40
CA GLY A 10 -4.23 2.83 6.94
C GLY A 10 -4.75 2.14 5.67
N PRO A 11 -5.85 2.66 5.07
CA PRO A 11 -6.45 2.07 3.88
C PRO A 11 -5.48 1.88 2.71
N ALA A 12 -4.55 2.83 2.51
CA ALA A 12 -3.54 2.74 1.45
C ALA A 12 -2.56 1.59 1.69
N GLY A 13 -1.93 1.55 2.88
CA GLY A 13 -0.95 0.52 3.18
C GLY A 13 -1.54 -0.88 3.27
N LEU A 14 -2.73 -1.03 3.86
CA LEU A 14 -3.43 -2.32 3.91
C LEU A 14 -3.81 -2.81 2.51
N SER A 15 -4.26 -1.91 1.62
CA SER A 15 -4.56 -2.27 0.24
C SER A 15 -3.29 -2.67 -0.53
N ALA A 16 -2.20 -1.90 -0.39
CA ALA A 16 -0.92 -2.26 -1.00
C ALA A 16 -0.44 -3.64 -0.52
N ALA A 17 -0.50 -3.89 0.80
CA ALA A 17 -0.09 -5.15 1.40
C ALA A 17 -0.92 -6.34 0.88
N LEU A 18 -2.24 -6.16 0.76
CA LEU A 18 -3.13 -7.18 0.21
C LEU A 18 -2.75 -7.56 -1.22
N PHE A 19 -2.62 -6.56 -2.11
CA PHE A 19 -2.29 -6.82 -3.52
C PHE A 19 -0.90 -7.43 -3.69
N ALA A 20 0.10 -6.96 -2.96
CA ALA A 20 1.46 -7.48 -3.01
C ALA A 20 1.51 -8.95 -2.53
N SER A 21 1.03 -9.23 -1.32
CA SER A 21 1.12 -10.56 -0.72
C SER A 21 0.24 -11.60 -1.41
N LYS A 22 -1.01 -11.24 -1.78
CA LYS A 22 -1.91 -12.11 -2.55
C LYS A 22 -1.26 -12.62 -3.84
N ASN A 23 -0.41 -11.80 -4.45
CA ASN A 23 0.27 -12.12 -5.70
C ASN A 23 1.70 -12.64 -5.53
N GLY A 24 2.06 -13.03 -4.30
CA GLY A 24 3.24 -13.81 -3.97
C GLY A 24 4.50 -13.00 -3.64
N LEU A 25 4.39 -11.68 -3.41
CA LEU A 25 5.51 -10.90 -2.93
C LEU A 25 5.67 -11.05 -1.41
N GLU A 26 6.89 -11.23 -0.95
CA GLU A 26 7.23 -11.20 0.46
C GLU A 26 7.05 -9.77 0.99
N THR A 27 6.04 -9.58 1.86
CA THR A 27 5.55 -8.25 2.25
C THR A 27 5.60 -8.06 3.75
N VAL A 28 6.23 -6.96 4.19
CA VAL A 28 6.18 -6.48 5.58
C VAL A 28 5.39 -5.17 5.64
N LEU A 29 4.52 -5.04 6.64
CA LEU A 29 3.72 -3.84 6.90
C LEU A 29 3.99 -3.31 8.30
N PHE A 30 4.57 -2.11 8.41
CA PHE A 30 4.77 -1.39 9.67
C PHE A 30 3.56 -0.52 9.98
N ASP A 31 2.94 -0.73 11.14
CA ASP A 31 1.70 -0.05 11.53
C ASP A 31 1.74 0.39 12.99
N THR A 32 1.86 1.68 13.23
CA THR A 32 1.79 2.27 14.59
C THR A 32 0.38 2.38 15.13
N ASP A 33 -0.64 2.00 14.35
CA ASP A 33 -2.07 2.18 14.66
C ASP A 33 -2.51 3.65 14.85
N SER A 34 -1.68 4.59 14.38
CA SER A 34 -1.92 6.03 14.48
C SER A 34 -2.65 6.56 13.25
N THR A 35 -3.82 6.03 12.93
CA THR A 35 -4.61 6.44 11.76
C THR A 35 -5.87 7.21 12.12
N TRP A 36 -6.21 8.21 11.29
CA TRP A 36 -7.47 8.95 11.43
C TRP A 36 -8.72 8.10 11.21
N MET A 37 -8.56 6.93 10.62
CA MET A 37 -9.66 5.99 10.42
C MET A 37 -10.40 5.63 11.70
N HIS A 38 -9.71 5.59 12.85
CA HIS A 38 -10.36 5.33 14.15
C HIS A 38 -11.41 6.37 14.55
N LYS A 39 -11.36 7.58 13.97
CA LYS A 39 -12.31 8.67 14.19
C LYS A 39 -13.37 8.77 13.08
N ALA A 40 -13.26 7.93 12.05
CA ALA A 40 -14.12 7.97 10.87
C ALA A 40 -15.31 7.01 11.02
N HIS A 41 -16.39 7.33 10.29
CA HIS A 41 -17.44 6.40 9.95
C HIS A 41 -17.63 6.43 8.43
N LEU A 42 -17.57 5.27 7.80
CA LEU A 42 -17.63 5.14 6.35
C LEU A 42 -19.08 5.03 5.90
N PHE A 43 -19.51 5.97 5.07
CA PHE A 43 -20.77 5.95 4.32
C PHE A 43 -20.53 6.04 2.82
N ASN A 44 -19.33 6.43 2.43
CA ASN A 44 -18.94 6.81 1.07
C ASN A 44 -17.94 5.83 0.42
N TYR A 45 -17.72 4.69 1.03
CA TYR A 45 -16.91 3.63 0.43
C TYR A 45 -17.86 2.67 -0.31
N LEU A 46 -17.91 2.78 -1.65
CA LEU A 46 -18.80 1.99 -2.48
C LEU A 46 -18.59 0.48 -2.23
N GLY A 47 -19.69 -0.23 -2.00
CA GLY A 47 -19.68 -1.67 -1.73
C GLY A 47 -19.46 -2.08 -0.27
N VAL A 48 -18.98 -1.17 0.59
CA VAL A 48 -18.73 -1.47 2.03
C VAL A 48 -19.96 -1.17 2.89
N GLY A 49 -20.75 -0.16 2.51
CA GLY A 49 -21.93 0.26 3.26
C GLY A 49 -21.59 1.15 4.46
N SER A 50 -22.35 1.02 5.56
CA SER A 50 -22.18 1.84 6.76
C SER A 50 -21.37 1.08 7.80
N VAL A 51 -20.12 1.50 8.06
CA VAL A 51 -19.20 0.82 8.98
C VAL A 51 -18.31 1.81 9.73
N GLY A 52 -18.03 1.55 11.00
CA GLY A 52 -17.06 2.31 11.79
C GLY A 52 -15.63 2.09 11.25
N GLY A 53 -14.81 3.15 11.28
CA GLY A 53 -13.45 3.05 10.74
C GLY A 53 -12.57 2.04 11.47
N SER A 54 -12.72 1.87 12.77
CA SER A 54 -12.01 0.83 13.54
C SER A 54 -12.46 -0.59 13.14
N GLU A 55 -13.74 -0.80 12.86
CA GLU A 55 -14.27 -2.08 12.38
C GLU A 55 -13.77 -2.39 10.97
N PHE A 56 -13.76 -1.38 10.08
CA PHE A 56 -13.16 -1.48 8.76
C PHE A 56 -11.69 -1.91 8.82
N LEU A 57 -10.90 -1.24 9.68
CA LEU A 57 -9.48 -1.58 9.87
C LEU A 57 -9.29 -3.00 10.41
N ALA A 58 -10.11 -3.43 11.38
CA ALA A 58 -10.03 -4.78 11.91
C ALA A 58 -10.26 -5.83 10.83
N THR A 59 -11.29 -5.64 9.98
CA THR A 59 -11.59 -6.51 8.84
C THR A 59 -10.45 -6.50 7.81
N ALA A 60 -9.93 -5.32 7.46
CA ALA A 60 -8.84 -5.20 6.48
C ALA A 60 -7.52 -5.82 6.99
N ARG A 61 -7.21 -5.65 8.28
CA ARG A 61 -6.05 -6.29 8.93
C ARG A 61 -6.16 -7.82 8.92
N GLN A 62 -7.33 -8.35 9.24
CA GLN A 62 -7.55 -9.79 9.17
C GLN A 62 -7.35 -10.29 7.73
N GLN A 63 -7.85 -9.56 6.75
CA GLN A 63 -7.71 -9.94 5.34
C GLN A 63 -6.23 -10.01 4.90
N VAL A 64 -5.40 -9.04 5.28
CA VAL A 64 -3.97 -9.08 4.93
C VAL A 64 -3.21 -10.16 5.71
N ASP A 65 -3.59 -10.41 6.97
CA ASP A 65 -3.02 -11.49 7.79
C ASP A 65 -3.33 -12.87 7.16
N ASP A 66 -4.54 -13.06 6.60
CA ASP A 66 -4.96 -14.29 5.91
C ASP A 66 -4.14 -14.56 4.63
N PHE A 67 -3.58 -13.52 4.01
CA PHE A 67 -2.66 -13.63 2.87
C PHE A 67 -1.17 -13.67 3.27
N GLY A 68 -0.87 -13.74 4.57
CA GLY A 68 0.49 -13.96 5.06
C GLY A 68 1.37 -12.71 5.09
N VAL A 69 0.79 -11.52 5.11
CA VAL A 69 1.56 -10.27 5.33
C VAL A 69 2.22 -10.32 6.72
N GLU A 70 3.51 -10.06 6.76
CA GLU A 70 4.21 -9.85 8.04
C GLU A 70 3.86 -8.46 8.59
N ARG A 71 2.87 -8.41 9.47
CA ARG A 71 2.41 -7.14 10.05
C ARG A 71 3.09 -6.83 11.36
N ARG A 72 3.90 -5.78 11.37
CA ARG A 72 4.64 -5.23 12.52
C ARG A 72 3.79 -4.16 13.22
N GLN A 73 2.85 -4.63 14.05
CA GLN A 73 1.93 -3.76 14.78
C GLN A 73 2.62 -3.08 15.96
N GLY A 74 2.57 -1.74 16.00
CA GLY A 74 3.19 -0.91 17.02
C GLY A 74 4.65 -0.58 16.75
N GLU A 75 5.24 -1.06 15.66
CA GLU A 75 6.61 -0.77 15.26
C GLU A 75 6.67 0.47 14.36
N GLU A 76 7.47 1.47 14.75
CA GLU A 76 7.62 2.74 14.05
C GLU A 76 8.85 2.76 13.17
N VAL A 77 8.68 3.06 11.88
CA VAL A 77 9.79 3.37 10.97
C VAL A 77 10.21 4.82 11.20
N THR A 78 11.45 5.00 11.62
CA THR A 78 12.02 6.30 11.98
C THR A 78 12.96 6.88 10.92
N GLY A 79 13.39 6.05 9.96
CA GLY A 79 14.25 6.46 8.84
C GLY A 79 14.25 5.42 7.72
N ILE A 80 14.59 5.87 6.53
CA ILE A 80 14.76 5.02 5.34
C ILE A 80 15.98 5.54 4.59
N GLU A 81 16.85 4.62 4.20
CA GLU A 81 18.03 4.93 3.37
C GLU A 81 17.98 4.08 2.09
N GLU A 82 18.25 4.72 0.95
CA GLU A 82 18.48 4.02 -0.31
C GLU A 82 19.84 3.32 -0.29
N THR A 83 19.89 2.10 -0.75
CA THR A 83 21.10 1.27 -0.85
C THR A 83 21.37 0.91 -2.32
N GLY A 84 22.43 0.15 -2.60
CA GLY A 84 22.70 -0.31 -3.96
C GLY A 84 21.69 -1.35 -4.49
N ASP A 85 20.96 -2.01 -3.59
CA ASP A 85 20.06 -3.12 -3.89
C ASP A 85 18.63 -2.92 -3.34
N GLY A 86 18.22 -1.66 -3.08
CA GLY A 86 16.90 -1.32 -2.52
C GLY A 86 16.99 -0.35 -1.36
N PHE A 87 16.36 -0.66 -0.23
CA PHE A 87 16.21 0.23 0.93
C PHE A 87 16.49 -0.49 2.24
N THR A 88 17.11 0.23 3.19
CA THR A 88 17.15 -0.15 4.60
C THR A 88 16.21 0.76 5.39
N LEU A 89 15.24 0.17 6.08
CA LEU A 89 14.32 0.85 6.98
C LEU A 89 14.82 0.71 8.41
N TYR A 90 14.96 1.82 9.10
CA TYR A 90 15.30 1.89 10.52
C TYR A 90 14.03 2.01 11.35
N THR A 91 13.87 1.11 12.32
CA THR A 91 12.71 1.10 13.21
C THR A 91 13.14 1.12 14.67
N ASP A 92 12.19 1.29 15.59
CA ASP A 92 12.42 1.10 17.01
C ASP A 92 12.64 -0.37 17.40
N GLY A 93 12.33 -1.32 16.49
CA GLY A 93 12.57 -2.77 16.63
C GLY A 93 13.87 -3.26 15.99
N GLY A 94 14.53 -2.46 15.12
CA GLY A 94 15.75 -2.84 14.41
C GLY A 94 15.83 -2.32 12.98
N GLU A 95 16.58 -3.01 12.13
CA GLU A 95 16.77 -2.70 10.72
C GLU A 95 16.10 -3.75 9.84
N HIS A 96 15.49 -3.31 8.73
CA HIS A 96 14.82 -4.17 7.76
C HIS A 96 15.22 -3.75 6.34
N ASP A 97 15.64 -4.73 5.54
CA ASP A 97 15.97 -4.50 4.13
C ASP A 97 14.81 -4.90 3.23
N ALA A 98 14.55 -4.10 2.21
CA ALA A 98 13.52 -4.36 1.19
C ALA A 98 13.96 -3.86 -0.19
N GLU A 99 13.45 -4.49 -1.25
CA GLU A 99 13.70 -4.08 -2.63
C GLU A 99 12.86 -2.84 -3.01
N TYR A 100 11.62 -2.81 -2.52
CA TYR A 100 10.66 -1.72 -2.76
C TYR A 100 10.15 -1.15 -1.44
N VAL A 101 9.87 0.16 -1.42
CA VAL A 101 9.22 0.81 -0.29
C VAL A 101 7.93 1.51 -0.74
N ILE A 102 6.83 1.29 0.00
CA ILE A 102 5.55 1.99 -0.20
C ILE A 102 5.23 2.82 1.04
N LEU A 103 5.29 4.15 0.89
CA LEU A 103 4.95 5.10 1.94
C LEU A 103 3.44 5.34 1.96
N ALA A 104 2.81 5.09 3.11
CA ALA A 104 1.37 5.22 3.34
C ALA A 104 1.08 5.90 4.69
N THR A 105 1.93 6.87 5.09
CA THR A 105 1.96 7.52 6.40
C THR A 105 0.90 8.64 6.57
N GLY A 106 -0.11 8.66 5.71
CA GLY A 106 -1.19 9.65 5.76
C GLY A 106 -0.69 11.05 5.40
N ALA A 107 -0.97 12.04 6.25
CA ALA A 107 -0.53 13.42 6.00
C ALA A 107 0.91 13.69 6.48
N ASN A 108 1.54 12.77 7.21
CA ASN A 108 2.95 12.87 7.56
C ASN A 108 3.82 12.50 6.36
N ARG A 109 4.71 13.40 5.96
CA ARG A 109 5.58 13.27 4.78
C ARG A 109 7.06 13.26 5.13
N ASP A 110 7.41 13.20 6.42
CA ASP A 110 8.79 13.34 6.90
C ASP A 110 9.71 12.25 6.32
N LEU A 111 9.24 11.00 6.22
CA LEU A 111 10.00 9.91 5.61
C LEU A 111 10.23 10.12 4.10
N ALA A 112 9.23 10.63 3.37
CA ALA A 112 9.38 10.95 1.95
C ALA A 112 10.36 12.11 1.73
N GLU A 113 10.33 13.13 2.61
CA GLU A 113 11.28 14.26 2.56
C GLU A 113 12.71 13.80 2.87
N SER A 114 12.89 12.97 3.91
CA SER A 114 14.21 12.43 4.28
C SER A 114 14.78 11.48 3.22
N LEU A 115 13.92 10.75 2.50
CA LEU A 115 14.32 9.88 1.39
C LEU A 115 14.68 10.67 0.12
N GLY A 116 14.35 11.97 0.06
CA GLY A 116 14.66 12.84 -1.08
C GLY A 116 13.62 12.82 -2.19
N CYS A 117 12.39 12.39 -1.90
CA CYS A 117 11.29 12.47 -2.85
C CYS A 117 11.02 13.93 -3.27
N ALA A 118 10.63 14.16 -4.53
CA ALA A 118 10.22 15.48 -5.00
C ALA A 118 8.84 15.87 -4.45
N PHE A 119 8.64 17.17 -4.28
CA PHE A 119 7.40 17.75 -3.77
C PHE A 119 6.86 18.83 -4.71
N SER A 120 5.55 18.91 -4.85
CA SER A 120 4.83 20.00 -5.48
C SER A 120 3.70 20.46 -4.57
N ASP A 121 3.59 21.76 -4.30
CA ASP A 121 2.57 22.36 -3.43
C ASP A 121 2.41 21.66 -2.06
N GLY A 122 3.52 21.15 -1.52
CA GLY A 122 3.57 20.49 -0.22
C GLY A 122 3.07 19.06 -0.18
N ILE A 123 2.77 18.45 -1.32
CA ILE A 123 2.47 17.03 -1.49
C ILE A 123 3.62 16.30 -2.17
N VAL A 124 3.75 15.00 -1.95
CA VAL A 124 4.76 14.19 -2.63
C VAL A 124 4.36 14.02 -4.09
N GLU A 125 5.28 14.32 -5.02
CA GLU A 125 5.05 14.05 -6.43
C GLU A 125 5.07 12.54 -6.70
N ALA A 126 4.00 12.02 -7.27
CA ALA A 126 3.90 10.64 -7.69
C ALA A 126 3.17 10.53 -9.04
N GLY A 127 3.59 9.58 -9.86
CA GLY A 127 2.92 9.26 -11.11
C GLY A 127 1.59 8.52 -10.91
N VAL A 128 0.95 8.12 -12.01
CA VAL A 128 -0.29 7.31 -11.98
C VAL A 128 -0.08 5.94 -11.34
N THR A 129 1.14 5.45 -11.32
CA THR A 129 1.58 4.20 -10.68
C THR A 129 1.96 4.39 -9.21
N MET A 130 1.82 5.60 -8.69
CA MET A 130 2.23 6.01 -7.35
C MET A 130 3.75 5.99 -7.10
N GLU A 131 4.57 5.74 -8.12
CA GLU A 131 6.03 5.83 -8.02
C GLU A 131 6.46 7.29 -7.86
N THR A 132 7.41 7.55 -6.96
CA THR A 132 7.94 8.87 -6.66
C THR A 132 9.11 9.23 -7.58
N SER A 133 9.81 10.31 -7.29
CA SER A 133 11.07 10.67 -7.96
C SER A 133 12.26 9.79 -7.55
N VAL A 134 12.13 9.00 -6.48
CA VAL A 134 13.10 8.00 -6.06
C VAL A 134 12.67 6.66 -6.64
N GLU A 135 13.56 6.01 -7.38
CA GLU A 135 13.29 4.73 -8.04
C GLU A 135 12.89 3.68 -6.99
N ASP A 136 11.90 2.85 -7.29
CA ASP A 136 11.37 1.77 -6.43
C ASP A 136 10.76 2.24 -5.08
N ALA A 137 10.64 3.58 -4.89
CA ALA A 137 9.92 4.18 -3.79
C ALA A 137 8.58 4.76 -4.24
N TYR A 138 7.52 4.42 -3.51
CA TYR A 138 6.13 4.81 -3.80
C TYR A 138 5.55 5.64 -2.66
N ALA A 139 4.68 6.58 -3.00
CA ALA A 139 3.91 7.35 -2.02
C ALA A 139 2.42 7.29 -2.36
N THR A 140 1.56 7.11 -1.35
CA THR A 140 0.15 6.75 -1.53
C THR A 140 -0.79 7.49 -0.59
N GLY A 141 -2.05 7.58 -0.95
CA GLY A 141 -3.09 8.17 -0.10
C GLY A 141 -2.90 9.66 0.14
N ALA A 142 -3.08 10.13 1.38
CA ALA A 142 -3.02 11.54 1.71
C ALA A 142 -1.66 12.20 1.48
N MET A 143 -0.59 11.44 1.32
CA MET A 143 0.75 11.97 1.03
C MET A 143 0.81 12.67 -0.32
N VAL A 144 0.10 12.13 -1.33
CA VAL A 144 0.08 12.59 -2.73
C VAL A 144 -1.17 13.39 -3.08
N ARG A 145 -1.98 13.75 -2.08
CA ARG A 145 -3.25 14.46 -2.24
C ARG A 145 -3.28 15.73 -1.41
N ALA A 146 -3.80 16.82 -1.98
CA ALA A 146 -3.97 18.07 -1.25
C ALA A 146 -5.16 18.00 -0.29
N GLU A 147 -6.33 17.53 -0.75
CA GLU A 147 -7.60 17.53 0.00
C GLU A 147 -8.44 16.25 -0.15
N GLU A 148 -8.19 15.40 -1.17
CA GLU A 148 -9.01 14.22 -1.47
C GLU A 148 -8.67 13.02 -0.56
N TRP A 149 -8.66 13.23 0.75
CA TRP A 149 -8.29 12.25 1.76
C TRP A 149 -9.47 11.31 2.09
N GLN A 150 -9.79 10.43 1.15
CA GLN A 150 -10.86 9.45 1.28
C GLN A 150 -10.29 8.03 1.37
N ALA A 151 -10.90 7.18 2.20
CA ALA A 151 -10.45 5.80 2.37
C ALA A 151 -10.43 5.02 1.05
N VAL A 152 -11.45 5.19 0.21
CA VAL A 152 -11.54 4.52 -1.10
C VAL A 152 -10.47 4.99 -2.08
N ILE A 153 -10.14 6.29 -2.09
CA ILE A 153 -9.06 6.85 -2.92
C ILE A 153 -7.72 6.31 -2.43
N SER A 154 -7.46 6.38 -1.14
CA SER A 154 -6.23 5.88 -0.53
C SER A 154 -6.01 4.39 -0.80
N ALA A 155 -7.07 3.58 -0.69
CA ALA A 155 -6.98 2.15 -1.00
C ALA A 155 -6.65 1.91 -2.49
N GLY A 156 -7.25 2.69 -3.39
CA GLY A 156 -6.92 2.65 -4.83
C GLY A 156 -5.46 3.02 -5.11
N ASP A 157 -4.95 4.07 -4.47
CA ASP A 157 -3.54 4.47 -4.61
C ASP A 157 -2.60 3.36 -4.12
N GLY A 158 -2.89 2.73 -2.98
CA GLY A 158 -2.11 1.60 -2.47
C GLY A 158 -2.10 0.40 -3.41
N ALA A 159 -3.27 0.05 -3.96
CA ALA A 159 -3.38 -1.01 -4.97
C ALA A 159 -2.56 -0.69 -6.23
N ALA A 160 -2.62 0.57 -6.72
CA ALA A 160 -1.87 1.00 -7.90
C ALA A 160 -0.34 0.87 -7.69
N ALA A 161 0.17 1.26 -6.51
CA ALA A 161 1.57 1.07 -6.16
C ALA A 161 1.98 -0.41 -6.21
N ALA A 162 1.23 -1.28 -5.53
CA ALA A 162 1.53 -2.71 -5.49
C ALA A 162 1.47 -3.37 -6.88
N LEU A 163 0.50 -3.00 -7.72
CA LEU A 163 0.40 -3.50 -9.10
C LEU A 163 1.59 -3.06 -9.97
N ASN A 164 2.14 -1.87 -9.71
CA ASN A 164 3.35 -1.43 -10.41
C ASN A 164 4.58 -2.21 -9.95
N VAL A 165 4.74 -2.43 -8.63
CA VAL A 165 5.79 -3.32 -8.11
C VAL A 165 5.69 -4.71 -8.75
N LEU A 166 4.50 -5.30 -8.79
CA LEU A 166 4.26 -6.60 -9.43
C LEU A 166 4.64 -6.60 -10.92
N THR A 167 4.35 -5.50 -11.63
CA THR A 167 4.75 -5.31 -13.03
C THR A 167 6.28 -5.32 -13.18
N LYS A 168 7.02 -4.63 -12.29
CA LYS A 168 8.48 -4.64 -12.30
C LYS A 168 9.04 -6.02 -11.98
N GLU A 169 8.55 -6.66 -10.92
CA GLU A 169 9.00 -7.99 -10.49
C GLU A 169 8.78 -9.07 -11.54
N LYS A 170 7.67 -9.02 -12.27
CA LYS A 170 7.36 -9.99 -13.33
C LYS A 170 8.03 -9.65 -14.66
N GLY A 171 8.55 -8.43 -14.84
CA GLY A 171 9.15 -7.96 -16.07
C GLY A 171 8.16 -7.78 -17.22
N GLU A 172 6.87 -7.83 -16.94
CA GLU A 172 5.77 -7.64 -17.90
C GLU A 172 4.57 -6.99 -17.21
N HIS A 173 3.67 -6.39 -17.98
CA HIS A 173 2.48 -5.75 -17.41
C HIS A 173 1.62 -6.76 -16.64
N PHE A 174 1.47 -6.53 -15.34
CA PHE A 174 0.71 -7.40 -14.46
C PHE A 174 -0.72 -6.91 -14.28
N HIS A 175 -1.67 -7.80 -14.47
CA HIS A 175 -3.08 -7.57 -14.24
C HIS A 175 -3.61 -8.58 -13.22
N ASP A 176 -4.05 -8.08 -12.05
CA ASP A 176 -4.63 -8.92 -11.01
C ASP A 176 -6.10 -9.17 -11.31
N PHE A 177 -6.38 -10.31 -11.94
CA PHE A 177 -7.71 -10.69 -12.35
C PHE A 177 -8.04 -12.12 -11.90
N ASP A 178 -8.83 -12.24 -10.85
CA ASP A 178 -9.31 -13.53 -10.37
C ASP A 178 -10.62 -13.91 -11.05
N THR A 179 -10.67 -15.12 -11.58
CA THR A 179 -11.91 -15.71 -12.07
C THR A 179 -12.37 -16.82 -11.14
N PRO A 180 -13.69 -16.95 -10.87
CA PRO A 180 -14.19 -18.10 -10.14
C PRO A 180 -13.90 -19.40 -10.89
N ALA A 181 -13.82 -20.53 -10.18
CA ALA A 181 -13.63 -21.85 -10.80
C ALA A 181 -14.73 -22.21 -11.84
N THR A 182 -15.88 -21.54 -11.74
CA THR A 182 -17.02 -21.66 -12.66
C THR A 182 -17.09 -20.54 -13.69
N ALA A 183 -15.97 -19.85 -13.94
CA ALA A 183 -15.93 -18.67 -14.83
C ALA A 183 -16.50 -18.97 -16.22
N GLU A 184 -16.15 -20.13 -16.79
CA GLU A 184 -16.64 -20.56 -18.10
C GLU A 184 -18.16 -20.75 -18.13
N GLU A 185 -18.78 -21.20 -17.03
CA GLU A 185 -20.23 -21.32 -16.90
C GLU A 185 -20.93 -19.97 -16.72
N VAL A 186 -20.29 -19.04 -15.98
CA VAL A 186 -20.86 -17.72 -15.63
C VAL A 186 -20.64 -16.71 -16.74
N PHE A 187 -19.46 -16.73 -17.36
CA PHE A 187 -19.03 -15.71 -18.35
C PHE A 187 -18.84 -16.31 -19.75
N GLY A 188 -19.22 -17.57 -19.98
CA GLY A 188 -19.00 -18.26 -21.25
C GLY A 188 -19.40 -17.42 -22.46
N GLY A 189 -18.48 -17.24 -23.38
CA GLY A 189 -18.62 -16.38 -24.56
C GLY A 189 -18.24 -14.91 -24.35
N LEU A 190 -17.90 -14.46 -23.13
CA LEU A 190 -17.31 -13.14 -22.84
C LEU A 190 -15.79 -13.22 -22.68
N ILE A 191 -15.24 -14.41 -22.53
CA ILE A 191 -13.80 -14.66 -22.28
C ILE A 191 -13.04 -14.93 -23.59
N ASP A 192 -13.74 -15.23 -24.67
CA ASP A 192 -13.17 -15.57 -25.98
C ASP A 192 -13.04 -14.37 -26.95
N GLU A 193 -13.24 -13.14 -26.50
CA GLU A 193 -13.00 -11.89 -27.23
C GLU A 193 -11.77 -11.14 -26.63
#